data_11af6985b7b08cbff0f0a7799770ccc9
#
_entry.id   11af6985b7b08cbff0f0a7799770ccc9
#
_cell.length_a   1.000
_cell.length_b   1.000
_cell.length_c   1.000
_cell.angle_alpha   90.00
_cell.angle_beta   90.00
_cell.angle_gamma   90.00
#
_symmetry.space_group_name_H-M   'P 1'
#
loop_
_entity.id
_entity.type
_entity.pdbx_description
1 polymer ?
#
loop_
_entity_poly.entity_id
_entity_poly.type
_entity_poly.pdbx_seq_one_letter_code
_entity_poly.pdbx_strand_id
1 'polypeptide(L)'
;MPNRTTSGDADASAPRRFRPRLVPTVAMVAFVALCVVAGNWQRSRMHGKEALRTQYDALAAAAPSPLPAMPAGGDWAAERFRPVIARGEFDAAHQIYIDNKIHAGRAGYHVVAPLKLGDGRFVLVDRGFIGGGASRAELPAAPPPKGEVTVEGRLDLPGAYFELKSETPSGPLWQNLDPAKFSAATGVSVLPAIIEQTAPPLPDDGLARVWPAPDFGVDKHRIYMWQWYAFAVLAMTLWIALNWRREARAGNG
;
A
#
# COMPACT_ATOMS: atom_id res chain seq x y z
N MET A 1 58.63 19.52 54.56
CA MET A 1 57.82 19.00 53.44
C MET A 1 56.37 19.11 53.84
N PRO A 2 55.56 19.98 53.22
CA PRO A 2 54.13 20.11 53.55
C PRO A 2 53.32 19.14 52.68
N ASN A 3 52.44 18.42 53.36
CA ASN A 3 51.52 17.40 52.87
C ASN A 3 50.44 18.05 51.97
N ARG A 4 50.42 17.69 50.71
CA ARG A 4 49.35 18.06 49.77
C ARG A 4 48.14 17.18 50.04
N THR A 5 47.19 17.69 50.83
CA THR A 5 45.86 17.09 50.96
C THR A 5 45.09 17.27 49.65
N THR A 6 44.76 16.14 49.04
CA THR A 6 43.97 16.04 47.80
C THR A 6 42.55 16.56 48.05
N SER A 7 42.22 17.71 47.42
CA SER A 7 40.92 18.38 47.48
C SER A 7 39.88 17.75 46.54
N GLY A 8 39.96 16.46 46.24
CA GLY A 8 39.17 15.80 45.20
C GLY A 8 37.89 15.09 45.63
N ASP A 9 37.80 14.69 46.93
CA ASP A 9 36.73 13.73 47.34
C ASP A 9 35.47 14.39 47.98
N ALA A 10 35.46 15.71 48.18
CA ALA A 10 34.34 16.36 48.86
C ALA A 10 33.15 16.73 47.97
N ASP A 11 33.30 16.62 46.63
CA ASP A 11 32.23 17.06 45.70
C ASP A 11 31.24 15.92 45.30
N ALA A 12 31.55 14.67 45.67
CA ALA A 12 30.70 13.49 45.36
C ALA A 12 29.48 13.33 46.28
N SER A 13 29.43 14.01 47.46
CA SER A 13 28.45 13.75 48.52
C SER A 13 27.31 14.76 48.66
N ALA A 14 27.23 15.79 47.81
CA ALA A 14 26.14 16.77 47.91
C ALA A 14 24.80 16.13 47.50
N PRO A 15 23.74 16.23 48.34
CA PRO A 15 22.44 15.65 48.02
C PRO A 15 21.85 16.32 46.77
N ARG A 16 21.33 15.52 45.87
CA ARG A 16 20.60 16.02 44.69
C ARG A 16 19.16 16.29 45.10
N ARG A 17 18.66 17.50 44.80
CA ARG A 17 17.26 17.88 45.01
C ARG A 17 16.58 18.19 43.68
N PHE A 18 15.32 17.75 43.58
CA PHE A 18 14.46 18.04 42.44
C PHE A 18 13.90 19.47 42.57
N ARG A 19 14.25 20.34 41.61
CA ARG A 19 13.83 21.73 41.59
C ARG A 19 13.28 22.10 40.20
N PRO A 20 11.99 21.82 39.94
CA PRO A 20 11.37 22.15 38.66
C PRO A 20 11.28 23.66 38.45
N ARG A 21 11.64 24.13 37.25
CA ARG A 21 11.47 25.51 36.83
C ARG A 21 10.16 25.60 36.03
N LEU A 22 9.38 26.67 36.27
CA LEU A 22 8.04 26.83 35.67
C LEU A 22 8.09 26.78 34.15
N VAL A 23 8.92 27.58 33.48
CA VAL A 23 8.98 27.67 32.02
C VAL A 23 9.36 26.34 31.34
N PRO A 24 10.46 25.65 31.74
CA PRO A 24 10.77 24.32 31.17
C PRO A 24 9.70 23.28 31.46
N THR A 25 9.01 23.36 32.61
CA THR A 25 7.93 22.43 32.95
C THR A 25 6.71 22.62 32.05
N VAL A 26 6.29 23.87 31.83
CA VAL A 26 5.18 24.19 30.92
C VAL A 26 5.53 23.76 29.47
N ALA A 27 6.75 24.06 29.03
CA ALA A 27 7.22 23.66 27.70
C ALA A 27 7.23 22.12 27.54
N MET A 28 7.71 21.39 28.54
CA MET A 28 7.70 19.92 28.55
C MET A 28 6.28 19.36 28.50
N VAL A 29 5.37 19.89 29.34
CA VAL A 29 3.95 19.44 29.36
C VAL A 29 3.29 19.69 28.01
N ALA A 30 3.48 20.87 27.42
CA ALA A 30 2.94 21.20 26.09
C ALA A 30 3.50 20.27 25.00
N PHE A 31 4.80 20.00 25.02
CA PHE A 31 5.43 19.09 24.06
C PHE A 31 4.95 17.63 24.24
N VAL A 32 4.85 17.15 25.47
CA VAL A 32 4.31 15.79 25.76
C VAL A 32 2.86 15.68 25.29
N ALA A 33 2.02 16.70 25.57
CA ALA A 33 0.65 16.73 25.10
C ALA A 33 0.57 16.67 23.56
N LEU A 34 1.40 17.45 22.86
CA LEU A 34 1.51 17.40 21.40
C LEU A 34 1.89 16.00 20.91
N CYS A 35 2.91 15.38 21.50
CA CYS A 35 3.35 14.02 21.14
C CYS A 35 2.25 12.98 21.36
N VAL A 36 1.51 13.06 22.46
CA VAL A 36 0.39 12.14 22.76
C VAL A 36 -0.75 12.33 21.74
N VAL A 37 -1.10 13.57 21.41
CA VAL A 37 -2.13 13.86 20.40
C VAL A 37 -1.71 13.32 19.04
N ALA A 38 -0.47 13.58 18.60
CA ALA A 38 0.06 13.08 17.33
C ALA A 38 0.13 11.53 17.31
N GLY A 39 0.58 10.91 18.41
CA GLY A 39 0.60 9.46 18.56
C GLY A 39 -0.80 8.82 18.46
N ASN A 40 -1.78 9.41 19.13
CA ASN A 40 -3.17 8.96 19.07
C ASN A 40 -3.79 9.14 17.69
N TRP A 41 -3.45 10.23 16.98
CA TRP A 41 -3.87 10.43 15.59
C TRP A 41 -3.31 9.34 14.67
N GLN A 42 -2.00 9.03 14.79
CA GLN A 42 -1.38 7.93 14.05
C GLN A 42 -2.03 6.58 14.37
N ARG A 43 -2.31 6.32 15.65
CA ARG A 43 -3.03 5.11 16.09
C ARG A 43 -4.40 4.98 15.44
N SER A 44 -5.17 6.06 15.41
CA SER A 44 -6.49 6.06 14.77
C SER A 44 -6.39 5.75 13.26
N ARG A 45 -5.40 6.34 12.59
CA ARG A 45 -5.14 6.05 11.17
C ARG A 45 -4.71 4.59 10.94
N MET A 46 -3.87 4.05 11.82
CA MET A 46 -3.45 2.64 11.78
C MET A 46 -4.67 1.70 11.88
N HIS A 47 -5.54 1.89 12.87
CA HIS A 47 -6.73 1.05 13.03
C HIS A 47 -7.69 1.12 11.85
N GLY A 48 -7.87 2.30 11.25
CA GLY A 48 -8.66 2.42 10.02
C GLY A 48 -8.07 1.61 8.86
N LYS A 49 -6.74 1.57 8.74
CA LYS A 49 -6.04 0.78 7.72
C LYS A 49 -6.07 -0.74 8.02
N GLU A 50 -5.97 -1.11 9.28
CA GLU A 50 -6.12 -2.51 9.71
C GLU A 50 -7.54 -3.04 9.43
N ALA A 51 -8.58 -2.24 9.65
CA ALA A 51 -9.95 -2.61 9.31
C ALA A 51 -10.12 -2.86 7.80
N LEU A 52 -9.54 -2.00 6.94
CA LEU A 52 -9.55 -2.20 5.50
C LEU A 52 -8.80 -3.49 5.10
N ARG A 53 -7.68 -3.78 5.74
CA ARG A 53 -6.94 -5.02 5.50
C ARG A 53 -7.74 -6.25 5.90
N THR A 54 -8.40 -6.22 7.07
CA THR A 54 -9.25 -7.32 7.53
C THR A 54 -10.42 -7.55 6.57
N GLN A 55 -11.03 -6.48 6.07
CA GLN A 55 -12.09 -6.58 5.06
C GLN A 55 -11.56 -7.19 3.75
N TYR A 56 -10.38 -6.77 3.29
CA TYR A 56 -9.71 -7.35 2.14
C TYR A 56 -9.46 -8.85 2.33
N ASP A 57 -8.87 -9.25 3.46
CA ASP A 57 -8.53 -10.64 3.76
C ASP A 57 -9.81 -11.52 3.80
N ALA A 58 -10.91 -10.99 4.37
CA ALA A 58 -12.19 -11.68 4.40
C ALA A 58 -12.80 -11.87 3.00
N LEU A 59 -12.75 -10.84 2.16
CA LEU A 59 -13.25 -10.92 0.78
C LEU A 59 -12.38 -11.83 -0.08
N ALA A 60 -11.05 -11.76 0.05
CA ALA A 60 -10.12 -12.59 -0.70
C ALA A 60 -10.22 -14.08 -0.33
N ALA A 61 -10.65 -14.40 0.89
CA ALA A 61 -10.88 -15.77 1.36
C ALA A 61 -12.27 -16.32 1.00
N ALA A 62 -13.15 -15.50 0.42
CA ALA A 62 -14.50 -15.94 0.03
C ALA A 62 -14.43 -16.98 -1.11
N ALA A 63 -15.41 -17.87 -1.17
CA ALA A 63 -15.53 -18.79 -2.30
C ALA A 63 -15.77 -18.02 -3.61
N PRO A 64 -15.15 -18.42 -4.73
CA PRO A 64 -15.40 -17.82 -6.02
C PRO A 64 -16.89 -17.87 -6.39
N SER A 65 -17.42 -16.75 -6.85
CA SER A 65 -18.81 -16.61 -7.27
C SER A 65 -18.90 -16.13 -8.73
N PRO A 66 -20.00 -16.42 -9.44
CA PRO A 66 -20.18 -15.88 -10.79
C PRO A 66 -20.04 -14.35 -10.79
N LEU A 67 -19.39 -13.82 -11.84
CA LEU A 67 -19.28 -12.37 -12.02
C LEU A 67 -20.68 -11.77 -12.10
N PRO A 68 -21.05 -10.79 -11.22
CA PRO A 68 -22.40 -10.25 -11.20
C PRO A 68 -22.70 -9.47 -12.47
N ALA A 69 -23.95 -9.50 -12.91
CA ALA A 69 -24.41 -8.67 -14.02
C ALA A 69 -24.29 -7.17 -13.68
N MET A 70 -24.65 -6.82 -12.47
CA MET A 70 -24.46 -5.52 -11.83
C MET A 70 -24.26 -5.78 -10.35
N PRO A 71 -23.32 -5.09 -9.69
CA PRO A 71 -23.13 -5.28 -8.24
C PRO A 71 -24.37 -4.83 -7.47
N ALA A 72 -24.58 -5.41 -6.29
CA ALA A 72 -25.62 -5.00 -5.37
C ALA A 72 -25.45 -3.51 -5.03
N GLY A 73 -26.51 -2.72 -5.23
CA GLY A 73 -26.47 -1.27 -5.03
C GLY A 73 -25.77 -0.47 -6.15
N GLY A 74 -25.34 -1.10 -7.25
CA GLY A 74 -24.70 -0.42 -8.39
C GLY A 74 -23.23 -0.02 -8.14
N ASP A 75 -22.65 -0.40 -7.01
CA ASP A 75 -21.30 -0.01 -6.63
C ASP A 75 -20.28 -1.15 -6.79
N TRP A 76 -19.43 -1.04 -7.81
CA TRP A 76 -18.34 -1.98 -8.03
C TRP A 76 -17.27 -1.95 -6.94
N ALA A 77 -17.16 -0.89 -6.16
CA ALA A 77 -16.19 -0.80 -5.07
C ALA A 77 -16.49 -1.81 -3.95
N ALA A 78 -17.76 -2.15 -3.74
CA ALA A 78 -18.17 -3.17 -2.76
C ALA A 78 -17.77 -4.60 -3.18
N GLU A 79 -17.60 -4.84 -4.48
CA GLU A 79 -17.20 -6.14 -5.04
C GLU A 79 -15.67 -6.26 -5.22
N ARG A 80 -14.94 -5.20 -4.99
CA ARG A 80 -13.48 -5.18 -5.14
C ARG A 80 -12.82 -6.26 -4.27
N PHE A 81 -11.86 -6.98 -4.85
CA PHE A 81 -11.10 -8.09 -4.26
C PHE A 81 -11.87 -9.40 -4.08
N ARG A 82 -13.12 -9.47 -4.46
CA ARG A 82 -13.90 -10.71 -4.42
C ARG A 82 -13.40 -11.69 -5.47
N PRO A 83 -13.21 -12.99 -5.13
CA PRO A 83 -12.98 -14.04 -6.11
C PRO A 83 -14.21 -14.22 -7.00
N VAL A 84 -13.98 -14.21 -8.31
CA VAL A 84 -15.04 -14.34 -9.31
C VAL A 84 -14.72 -15.40 -10.35
N ILE A 85 -15.79 -15.95 -10.94
CA ILE A 85 -15.74 -16.85 -12.09
C ILE A 85 -16.49 -16.16 -13.23
N ALA A 86 -15.82 -16.01 -14.37
CA ALA A 86 -16.42 -15.50 -15.60
C ALA A 86 -16.29 -16.52 -16.72
N ARG A 87 -17.35 -16.70 -17.51
CA ARG A 87 -17.35 -17.57 -18.70
C ARG A 87 -17.56 -16.73 -19.94
N GLY A 88 -16.78 -17.04 -20.98
CA GLY A 88 -16.87 -16.27 -22.22
C GLY A 88 -15.76 -16.61 -23.20
N GLU A 89 -15.63 -15.80 -24.22
CA GLU A 89 -14.62 -15.93 -25.27
C GLU A 89 -13.74 -14.67 -25.30
N PHE A 90 -12.41 -14.88 -25.36
CA PHE A 90 -11.47 -13.77 -25.44
C PHE A 90 -11.52 -13.09 -26.82
N ASP A 91 -11.57 -11.78 -26.82
CA ASP A 91 -11.36 -10.96 -28.02
C ASP A 91 -9.85 -10.70 -28.21
N ALA A 92 -9.21 -11.58 -28.96
CA ALA A 92 -7.77 -11.50 -29.22
C ALA A 92 -7.37 -10.27 -30.04
N ALA A 93 -8.29 -9.69 -30.82
CA ALA A 93 -8.00 -8.52 -31.67
C ALA A 93 -7.76 -7.24 -30.84
N HIS A 94 -8.36 -7.18 -29.66
CA HIS A 94 -8.22 -6.01 -28.75
C HIS A 94 -7.36 -6.32 -27.52
N GLN A 95 -6.48 -7.33 -27.58
CA GLN A 95 -5.51 -7.56 -26.52
C GLN A 95 -4.51 -6.43 -26.42
N ILE A 96 -4.20 -6.00 -25.20
CA ILE A 96 -3.22 -4.94 -24.91
C ILE A 96 -2.17 -5.40 -23.92
N TYR A 97 -1.05 -4.68 -23.86
CA TYR A 97 0.06 -4.90 -22.95
C TYR A 97 0.24 -3.65 -22.09
N ILE A 98 0.25 -3.82 -20.78
CA ILE A 98 0.50 -2.72 -19.84
C ILE A 98 1.99 -2.70 -19.49
N ASP A 99 2.68 -1.64 -19.88
CA ASP A 99 4.14 -1.45 -19.70
C ASP A 99 4.51 -1.16 -18.24
N ASN A 100 5.82 -1.11 -17.99
CA ASN A 100 6.42 -0.76 -16.69
C ASN A 100 6.00 -1.69 -15.54
N LYS A 101 5.78 -2.96 -15.83
CA LYS A 101 5.54 -3.99 -14.83
C LYS A 101 6.86 -4.67 -14.47
N ILE A 102 7.00 -5.00 -13.18
CA ILE A 102 8.17 -5.71 -12.67
C ILE A 102 7.69 -6.94 -11.90
N HIS A 103 8.22 -8.10 -12.27
CA HIS A 103 7.98 -9.35 -11.55
C HIS A 103 9.30 -10.10 -11.34
N ALA A 104 9.59 -10.49 -10.11
CA ALA A 104 10.85 -11.17 -9.72
C ALA A 104 12.13 -10.45 -10.23
N GLY A 105 12.13 -9.11 -10.18
CA GLY A 105 13.26 -8.28 -10.64
C GLY A 105 13.38 -8.13 -12.16
N ARG A 106 12.47 -8.68 -12.95
CA ARG A 106 12.45 -8.56 -14.41
C ARG A 106 11.39 -7.57 -14.86
N ALA A 107 11.77 -6.66 -15.75
CA ALA A 107 10.85 -5.76 -16.42
C ALA A 107 10.04 -6.51 -17.49
N GLY A 108 8.79 -6.11 -17.68
CA GLY A 108 7.90 -6.72 -18.66
C GLY A 108 6.54 -6.04 -18.67
N TYR A 109 5.52 -6.81 -19.02
CA TYR A 109 4.19 -6.34 -19.30
C TYR A 109 3.14 -7.17 -18.58
N HIS A 110 2.02 -6.55 -18.21
CA HIS A 110 0.79 -7.31 -17.96
C HIS A 110 0.01 -7.45 -19.26
N VAL A 111 -0.47 -8.64 -19.52
CA VAL A 111 -1.25 -8.98 -20.72
C VAL A 111 -2.72 -8.89 -20.39
N VAL A 112 -3.43 -7.96 -21.01
CA VAL A 112 -4.86 -7.73 -20.77
C VAL A 112 -5.66 -7.97 -22.02
N ALA A 113 -6.71 -8.78 -21.94
CA ALA A 113 -7.61 -9.05 -23.05
C ALA A 113 -9.08 -8.91 -22.61
N PRO A 114 -9.96 -8.38 -23.48
CA PRO A 114 -11.40 -8.38 -23.22
C PRO A 114 -11.96 -9.80 -23.29
N LEU A 115 -12.78 -10.17 -22.32
CA LEU A 115 -13.56 -11.40 -22.30
C LEU A 115 -15.02 -11.06 -22.61
N LYS A 116 -15.54 -11.54 -23.74
CA LYS A 116 -16.96 -11.43 -24.10
C LYS A 116 -17.75 -12.46 -23.32
N LEU A 117 -18.62 -12.01 -22.44
CA LEU A 117 -19.48 -12.86 -21.61
C LEU A 117 -20.65 -13.41 -22.40
N GLY A 118 -21.28 -14.47 -21.92
CA GLY A 118 -22.42 -15.12 -22.58
C GLY A 118 -23.65 -14.20 -22.72
N ASP A 119 -23.75 -13.11 -21.96
CA ASP A 119 -24.79 -12.08 -22.07
C ASP A 119 -24.42 -10.92 -23.01
N GLY A 120 -23.29 -11.03 -23.69
CA GLY A 120 -22.80 -10.04 -24.68
C GLY A 120 -22.00 -8.89 -24.09
N ARG A 121 -21.89 -8.75 -22.78
CA ARG A 121 -21.02 -7.75 -22.12
C ARG A 121 -19.57 -8.16 -22.26
N PHE A 122 -18.67 -7.19 -22.07
CA PHE A 122 -17.23 -7.45 -22.01
C PHE A 122 -16.67 -7.04 -20.65
N VAL A 123 -15.68 -7.80 -20.17
CA VAL A 123 -14.87 -7.44 -18.99
C VAL A 123 -13.41 -7.57 -19.36
N LEU A 124 -12.57 -6.65 -18.88
CA LEU A 124 -11.13 -6.76 -19.05
C LEU A 124 -10.57 -7.81 -18.09
N VAL A 125 -9.77 -8.73 -18.63
CA VAL A 125 -9.05 -9.73 -17.85
C VAL A 125 -7.57 -9.43 -17.94
N ASP A 126 -6.95 -9.10 -16.80
CA ASP A 126 -5.51 -9.10 -16.66
C ASP A 126 -5.07 -10.58 -16.49
N ARG A 127 -4.51 -11.11 -17.57
CA ARG A 127 -4.14 -12.54 -17.68
C ARG A 127 -2.87 -12.89 -16.93
N GLY A 128 -2.04 -11.89 -16.62
CA GLY A 128 -0.79 -12.05 -15.90
C GLY A 128 0.39 -11.34 -16.53
N PHE A 129 1.54 -11.51 -15.91
CA PHE A 129 2.80 -10.87 -16.31
C PHE A 129 3.55 -11.76 -17.32
N ILE A 130 4.14 -11.09 -18.33
CA ILE A 130 5.12 -11.66 -19.25
C ILE A 130 6.39 -10.82 -19.26
N GLY A 131 7.56 -11.45 -19.20
CA GLY A 131 8.84 -10.75 -19.28
C GLY A 131 9.03 -10.07 -20.63
N GLY A 132 9.63 -8.88 -20.64
CA GLY A 132 10.03 -8.21 -21.88
C GLY A 132 11.08 -9.01 -22.66
N GLY A 133 11.04 -8.89 -23.99
CA GLY A 133 12.04 -9.45 -24.90
C GLY A 133 13.36 -8.65 -24.90
N ALA A 134 14.23 -8.97 -25.82
CA ALA A 134 15.50 -8.28 -26.01
C ALA A 134 15.33 -6.82 -26.48
N SER A 135 14.20 -6.49 -27.10
CA SER A 135 13.84 -5.16 -27.57
C SER A 135 12.43 -4.77 -27.12
N ARG A 136 12.24 -3.52 -26.73
CA ARG A 136 10.90 -2.95 -26.46
C ARG A 136 10.05 -2.78 -27.73
N ALA A 137 10.66 -2.86 -28.89
CA ALA A 137 9.96 -2.75 -30.17
C ALA A 137 9.16 -4.03 -30.52
N GLU A 138 9.52 -5.17 -29.89
CA GLU A 138 8.86 -6.45 -30.11
C GLU A 138 8.13 -6.88 -28.86
N LEU A 139 6.80 -6.84 -28.91
CA LEU A 139 5.98 -7.37 -27.82
C LEU A 139 6.04 -8.89 -27.80
N PRO A 140 6.14 -9.48 -26.61
CA PRO A 140 6.18 -10.94 -26.49
C PRO A 140 4.82 -11.53 -26.91
N ALA A 141 4.87 -12.68 -27.59
CA ALA A 141 3.64 -13.36 -27.99
C ALA A 141 2.94 -13.99 -26.79
N ALA A 142 1.69 -13.61 -26.56
CA ALA A 142 0.84 -14.13 -25.50
C ALA A 142 -0.62 -14.27 -25.97
N PRO A 143 -0.89 -15.06 -27.04
CA PRO A 143 -2.24 -15.17 -27.56
C PRO A 143 -3.18 -15.73 -26.49
N PRO A 144 -4.43 -15.24 -26.39
CA PRO A 144 -5.41 -15.82 -25.48
C PRO A 144 -5.88 -17.18 -25.98
N PRO A 145 -6.39 -18.05 -25.10
CA PRO A 145 -7.06 -19.27 -25.50
C PRO A 145 -8.22 -19.00 -26.44
N LYS A 146 -8.44 -19.90 -27.39
CA LYS A 146 -9.55 -19.80 -28.36
C LYS A 146 -10.81 -20.50 -27.84
N GLY A 147 -11.97 -20.00 -28.25
CA GLY A 147 -13.28 -20.55 -27.89
C GLY A 147 -13.71 -20.15 -26.48
N GLU A 148 -14.76 -20.81 -26.01
CA GLU A 148 -15.31 -20.52 -24.68
C GLU A 148 -14.38 -21.02 -23.57
N VAL A 149 -14.07 -20.14 -22.62
CA VAL A 149 -13.21 -20.41 -21.48
C VAL A 149 -13.91 -20.04 -20.18
N THR A 150 -13.46 -20.66 -19.09
CA THR A 150 -13.80 -20.25 -17.74
C THR A 150 -12.57 -19.56 -17.13
N VAL A 151 -12.73 -18.30 -16.72
CA VAL A 151 -11.71 -17.50 -16.07
C VAL A 151 -12.03 -17.41 -14.59
N GLU A 152 -11.12 -17.88 -13.75
CA GLU A 152 -11.15 -17.66 -12.31
C GLU A 152 -10.17 -16.54 -11.97
N GLY A 153 -10.62 -15.59 -11.15
CA GLY A 153 -9.80 -14.44 -10.83
C GLY A 153 -10.35 -13.64 -9.66
N ARG A 154 -9.66 -12.56 -9.36
CA ARG A 154 -10.05 -11.58 -8.36
C ARG A 154 -10.54 -10.32 -9.07
N LEU A 155 -11.68 -9.81 -8.63
CA LEU A 155 -12.19 -8.54 -9.14
C LEU A 155 -11.33 -7.38 -8.61
N ASP A 156 -10.87 -6.51 -9.49
CA ASP A 156 -10.24 -5.25 -9.11
C ASP A 156 -10.85 -4.07 -9.88
N LEU A 157 -10.56 -2.88 -9.42
CA LEU A 157 -10.98 -1.63 -10.03
C LEU A 157 -9.77 -0.87 -10.55
N PRO A 158 -9.94 -0.08 -11.61
CA PRO A 158 -8.86 0.76 -12.10
C PRO A 158 -8.34 1.66 -10.98
N GLY A 159 -7.02 1.68 -10.79
CA GLY A 159 -6.37 2.58 -9.84
C GLY A 159 -6.47 4.03 -10.30
N ALA A 160 -6.37 4.98 -9.35
CA ALA A 160 -6.12 6.36 -9.70
C ALA A 160 -4.66 6.50 -10.12
N TYR A 161 -4.41 6.77 -11.40
CA TYR A 161 -3.08 6.98 -11.94
C TYR A 161 -2.84 8.47 -12.17
N PHE A 162 -1.63 8.92 -11.83
CA PHE A 162 -1.18 10.23 -12.23
C PHE A 162 -0.62 10.13 -13.66
N GLU A 163 -1.24 10.81 -14.61
CA GLU A 163 -0.78 10.88 -15.99
C GLU A 163 -0.17 12.26 -16.27
N LEU A 164 1.07 12.28 -16.73
CA LEU A 164 1.74 13.50 -17.18
C LEU A 164 1.14 14.07 -18.46
N LYS A 165 0.55 13.21 -19.30
CA LYS A 165 -0.22 13.56 -20.49
C LYS A 165 -1.36 12.56 -20.66
N SER A 166 -2.57 13.07 -20.81
CA SER A 166 -3.74 12.26 -21.16
C SER A 166 -3.76 12.04 -22.67
N GLU A 167 -2.89 11.18 -23.17
CA GLU A 167 -2.94 10.75 -24.58
C GLU A 167 -3.77 9.49 -24.69
N THR A 168 -4.65 9.43 -25.68
CA THR A 168 -5.34 8.19 -26.03
C THR A 168 -4.28 7.23 -26.57
N PRO A 169 -4.08 6.06 -25.95
CA PRO A 169 -3.08 5.12 -26.41
C PRO A 169 -3.34 4.70 -27.86
N SER A 170 -2.31 4.68 -28.67
CA SER A 170 -2.36 4.13 -30.02
C SER A 170 -1.65 2.79 -30.07
N GLY A 171 -2.32 1.76 -30.58
CA GLY A 171 -1.76 0.41 -30.65
C GLY A 171 -1.90 -0.39 -29.35
N PRO A 172 -1.23 -1.57 -29.27
CA PRO A 172 -1.45 -2.53 -28.18
C PRO A 172 -0.66 -2.24 -26.91
N LEU A 173 0.27 -1.27 -26.90
CA LEU A 173 1.12 -0.96 -25.74
C LEU A 173 0.57 0.24 -24.97
N TRP A 174 0.22 0.03 -23.71
CA TRP A 174 -0.41 1.02 -22.84
C TRP A 174 0.41 1.22 -21.56
N GLN A 175 0.32 2.40 -20.94
CA GLN A 175 0.98 2.67 -19.66
C GLN A 175 0.10 2.30 -18.46
N ASN A 176 -1.21 2.53 -18.58
CA ASN A 176 -2.17 2.29 -17.49
C ASN A 176 -3.39 1.53 -18.02
N LEU A 177 -3.98 0.71 -17.17
CA LEU A 177 -5.21 -0.01 -17.46
C LEU A 177 -6.41 0.81 -16.97
N ASP A 178 -7.17 1.34 -17.92
CA ASP A 178 -8.39 2.12 -17.67
C ASP A 178 -9.51 1.63 -18.60
N PRO A 179 -10.57 0.98 -18.06
CA PRO A 179 -11.68 0.47 -18.85
C PRO A 179 -12.42 1.53 -19.66
N ALA A 180 -12.54 2.76 -19.13
CA ALA A 180 -13.22 3.84 -19.87
C ALA A 180 -12.39 4.29 -21.09
N LYS A 181 -11.07 4.46 -20.90
CA LYS A 181 -10.15 4.75 -22.01
C LYS A 181 -10.08 3.62 -23.02
N PHE A 182 -10.11 2.37 -22.53
CA PHE A 182 -10.16 1.19 -23.40
C PHE A 182 -11.39 1.22 -24.28
N SER A 183 -12.57 1.45 -23.69
CA SER A 183 -13.82 1.52 -24.45
C SER A 183 -13.80 2.65 -25.49
N ALA A 184 -13.24 3.81 -25.13
CA ALA A 184 -13.13 4.95 -26.05
C ALA A 184 -12.15 4.69 -27.20
N ALA A 185 -11.03 3.99 -26.95
CA ALA A 185 -9.99 3.72 -27.94
C ALA A 185 -10.35 2.59 -28.91
N THR A 186 -11.06 1.56 -28.42
CA THR A 186 -11.34 0.34 -29.21
C THR A 186 -12.77 0.26 -29.75
N GLY A 187 -13.70 1.05 -29.20
CA GLY A 187 -15.13 0.92 -29.48
C GLY A 187 -15.80 -0.27 -28.75
N VAL A 188 -15.05 -1.07 -27.99
CA VAL A 188 -15.58 -2.20 -27.22
C VAL A 188 -15.99 -1.70 -25.84
N SER A 189 -17.30 -1.67 -25.56
CA SER A 189 -17.80 -1.28 -24.25
C SER A 189 -17.51 -2.37 -23.21
N VAL A 190 -16.68 -2.05 -22.22
CA VAL A 190 -16.30 -2.99 -21.13
C VAL A 190 -16.86 -2.53 -19.81
N LEU A 191 -17.03 -3.49 -18.87
CA LEU A 191 -17.42 -3.19 -17.50
C LEU A 191 -16.35 -2.32 -16.81
N PRO A 192 -16.73 -1.45 -15.85
CA PRO A 192 -15.78 -0.61 -15.10
C PRO A 192 -15.03 -1.38 -14.01
N ALA A 193 -14.74 -2.64 -14.27
CA ALA A 193 -14.06 -3.57 -13.39
C ALA A 193 -13.09 -4.44 -14.20
N ILE A 194 -12.11 -4.99 -13.54
CA ILE A 194 -11.03 -5.81 -14.11
C ILE A 194 -11.01 -7.13 -13.36
N ILE A 195 -10.80 -8.23 -14.05
CA ILE A 195 -10.52 -9.52 -13.44
C ILE A 195 -9.02 -9.77 -13.49
N GLU A 196 -8.36 -9.82 -12.34
CA GLU A 196 -7.00 -10.35 -12.23
C GLU A 196 -7.07 -11.88 -12.21
N GLN A 197 -6.69 -12.51 -13.29
CA GLN A 197 -6.77 -13.96 -13.42
C GLN A 197 -5.84 -14.67 -12.44
N THR A 198 -6.36 -15.59 -11.62
CA THR A 198 -5.58 -16.32 -10.60
C THR A 198 -5.23 -17.74 -11.01
N ALA A 199 -6.09 -18.39 -11.78
CA ALA A 199 -5.83 -19.74 -12.27
C ALA A 199 -5.31 -19.71 -13.73
N PRO A 200 -4.25 -20.48 -14.07
CA PRO A 200 -3.79 -20.60 -15.46
C PRO A 200 -4.85 -21.34 -16.30
N PRO A 201 -4.93 -21.05 -17.61
CA PRO A 201 -5.70 -21.88 -18.53
C PRO A 201 -5.05 -23.27 -18.71
N LEU A 202 -5.77 -24.20 -19.31
CA LEU A 202 -5.22 -25.49 -19.72
C LEU A 202 -5.19 -25.53 -21.25
N PRO A 203 -4.01 -25.66 -21.90
CA PRO A 203 -2.68 -25.73 -21.32
C PRO A 203 -2.20 -24.37 -20.73
N ASP A 204 -1.21 -24.42 -19.83
CA ASP A 204 -0.60 -23.22 -19.24
C ASP A 204 -0.03 -22.31 -20.33
N ASP A 205 -0.34 -21.02 -20.23
CA ASP A 205 0.07 -19.97 -21.17
C ASP A 205 1.40 -19.30 -20.79
N GLY A 206 2.04 -19.73 -19.70
CA GLY A 206 3.34 -19.24 -19.25
C GLY A 206 3.31 -17.83 -18.63
N LEU A 207 2.12 -17.26 -18.37
CA LEU A 207 1.99 -15.97 -17.73
C LEU A 207 2.09 -16.10 -16.20
N ALA A 208 2.87 -15.24 -15.56
CA ALA A 208 2.95 -15.23 -14.10
C ALA A 208 1.73 -14.49 -13.49
N ARG A 209 1.02 -15.18 -12.61
CA ARG A 209 -0.21 -14.69 -11.95
C ARG A 209 0.06 -14.44 -10.47
N VAL A 210 0.88 -13.43 -10.20
CA VAL A 210 1.21 -13.03 -8.84
C VAL A 210 0.66 -11.63 -8.59
N TRP A 211 -0.42 -11.57 -7.84
CA TRP A 211 -1.12 -10.33 -7.51
C TRP A 211 -0.78 -9.94 -6.07
N PRO A 212 0.12 -8.95 -5.88
CA PRO A 212 0.45 -8.51 -4.53
C PRO A 212 -0.79 -7.96 -3.83
N ALA A 213 -0.90 -8.24 -2.54
CA ALA A 213 -1.90 -7.61 -1.72
C ALA A 213 -1.67 -6.09 -1.70
N PRO A 214 -2.73 -5.27 -1.69
CA PRO A 214 -2.59 -3.82 -1.58
C PRO A 214 -1.78 -3.43 -0.33
N ASP A 215 -0.83 -2.50 -0.49
CA ASP A 215 -0.15 -1.90 0.67
C ASP A 215 -1.12 -0.91 1.36
N PHE A 216 -1.69 -1.33 2.46
CA PHE A 216 -2.56 -0.46 3.27
C PHE A 216 -1.78 0.59 4.06
N GLY A 217 -0.46 0.52 4.11
CA GLY A 217 0.39 1.48 4.82
C GLY A 217 0.26 1.41 6.35
N VAL A 218 -0.20 0.30 6.91
CA VAL A 218 -0.37 0.08 8.36
C VAL A 218 0.94 0.30 9.11
N ASP A 219 2.05 -0.26 8.59
CA ASP A 219 3.35 -0.22 9.24
C ASP A 219 3.90 1.19 9.36
N LYS A 220 3.67 2.06 8.39
CA LYS A 220 4.08 3.47 8.47
C LYS A 220 3.44 4.16 9.68
N HIS A 221 2.12 4.03 9.82
CA HIS A 221 1.39 4.64 10.94
C HIS A 221 1.81 4.06 12.27
N ARG A 222 2.10 2.75 12.35
CA ARG A 222 2.60 2.08 13.55
C ARG A 222 3.97 2.60 13.98
N ILE A 223 4.91 2.75 13.05
CA ILE A 223 6.24 3.30 13.31
C ILE A 223 6.13 4.73 13.83
N TYR A 224 5.39 5.60 13.14
CA TYR A 224 5.22 6.99 13.57
C TYR A 224 4.49 7.11 14.92
N MET A 225 3.52 6.27 15.22
CA MET A 225 2.86 6.21 16.52
C MET A 225 3.87 5.96 17.66
N TRP A 226 4.70 4.96 17.51
CA TRP A 226 5.73 4.64 18.50
C TRP A 226 6.78 5.73 18.60
N GLN A 227 7.15 6.36 17.50
CA GLN A 227 8.10 7.48 17.50
C GLN A 227 7.57 8.66 18.32
N TRP A 228 6.31 9.04 18.16
CA TRP A 228 5.69 10.10 18.94
C TRP A 228 5.64 9.78 20.45
N TYR A 229 5.26 8.56 20.82
CA TYR A 229 5.28 8.15 22.23
C TYR A 229 6.70 8.09 22.81
N ALA A 230 7.69 7.65 22.03
CA ALA A 230 9.09 7.66 22.44
C ALA A 230 9.58 9.10 22.68
N PHE A 231 9.19 10.07 21.85
CA PHE A 231 9.53 11.49 22.09
C PHE A 231 8.88 12.02 23.37
N ALA A 232 7.66 11.64 23.68
CA ALA A 232 7.01 12.02 24.94
C ALA A 232 7.78 11.47 26.15
N VAL A 233 8.16 10.19 26.13
CA VAL A 233 8.97 9.55 27.18
C VAL A 233 10.33 10.20 27.30
N LEU A 234 11.02 10.47 26.19
CA LEU A 234 12.32 11.13 26.16
C LEU A 234 12.24 12.53 26.76
N ALA A 235 11.23 13.32 26.40
CA ALA A 235 11.04 14.68 26.95
C ALA A 235 10.84 14.66 28.47
N MET A 236 10.02 13.73 28.98
CA MET A 236 9.82 13.55 30.42
C MET A 236 11.12 13.14 31.12
N THR A 237 11.86 12.18 30.56
CA THR A 237 13.11 11.69 31.11
C THR A 237 14.16 12.81 31.18
N LEU A 238 14.31 13.57 30.10
CA LEU A 238 15.23 14.71 30.05
C LEU A 238 14.80 15.79 31.05
N TRP A 239 13.52 16.09 31.14
CA TRP A 239 13.02 17.08 32.11
C TRP A 239 13.32 16.64 33.54
N ILE A 240 13.09 15.37 33.91
CA ILE A 240 13.45 14.82 35.22
C ILE A 240 14.95 14.95 35.46
N ALA A 241 15.78 14.49 34.53
CA ALA A 241 17.23 14.51 34.67
C ALA A 241 17.79 15.94 34.82
N LEU A 242 17.27 16.90 34.04
CA LEU A 242 17.73 18.29 34.08
C LEU A 242 17.28 19.08 35.33
N ASN A 243 16.19 18.65 35.97
CA ASN A 243 15.70 19.25 37.22
C ASN A 243 16.26 18.58 38.48
N TRP A 244 17.00 17.48 38.36
CA TRP A 244 17.70 16.82 39.45
C TRP A 244 19.12 17.39 39.60
N ARG A 245 19.27 18.47 40.43
CA ARG A 245 20.52 19.23 40.56
C ARG A 245 21.19 18.95 41.91
N ARG A 246 22.53 18.98 41.93
CA ARG A 246 23.31 19.03 43.15
C ARG A 246 23.16 20.41 43.83
N GLU A 247 23.00 20.43 45.13
CA GLU A 247 23.07 21.67 45.89
C GLU A 247 24.50 22.22 45.84
N ALA A 248 24.65 23.46 45.31
CA ALA A 248 25.90 24.18 45.46
C ALA A 248 26.07 24.45 46.99
N ARG A 249 27.15 24.00 47.59
CA ARG A 249 27.51 24.35 48.97
C ARG A 249 27.58 25.86 49.07
N ALA A 250 26.69 26.48 49.85
CA ALA A 250 26.85 27.87 50.23
C ALA A 250 28.19 28.00 50.96
N GLY A 251 29.16 28.65 50.32
CA GLY A 251 30.41 28.99 50.97
C GLY A 251 30.09 29.94 52.14
N ASN A 252 30.35 29.45 53.38
CA ASN A 252 30.42 30.31 54.54
C ASN A 252 31.60 31.28 54.31
N GLY A 253 31.31 32.55 53.98
CA GLY A 253 32.24 33.67 54.15
C GLY A 253 32.26 34.18 55.58
#